data_74111158895c7889faa9c3ac9be8c241
#
_entry.id   74111158895c7889faa9c3ac9be8c241
#
_cell.length_a   1.000
_cell.length_b   1.000
_cell.length_c   1.000
_cell.angle_alpha   90.00
_cell.angle_beta   90.00
_cell.angle_gamma   90.00
#
_symmetry.space_group_name_H-M   'P 1'
#
loop_
_entity.id
_entity.type
_entity.pdbx_description
1 polymer ?
#
loop_
_entity_poly.entity_id
_entity_poly.type
_entity_poly.pdbx_seq_one_letter_code
_entity_poly.pdbx_strand_id
1 'polypeptide(L)'
;MQLLIALFLATTVWDGVYTAPQAARGKSVYETQCGGCHAMDLSGNNGTALKGTLFVEHWREDNVGSLFTRVRTTMPPRNAGSLTENMYLDIVAYVLQANGYPVGEAELKSDLLKGIQIVDKDGPSAPPEFALVRMVGCFGQAADKSWILTNANEPVRTRDPGQPSEADLKASLAMPPGKDIYKLLFVDSFRTGFSPDSFKGYKMEAKGFLIQKPELRLSVTWLEPVAPVCQ
;
A
#
# COMPACT_ATOMS: atom_id res chain seq x y z
N MET A 1 7.55 -18.31 34.29
CA MET A 1 8.16 -17.25 33.47
C MET A 1 7.18 -16.96 32.32
N GLN A 2 6.30 -15.97 32.54
CA GLN A 2 5.26 -15.60 31.56
C GLN A 2 5.94 -14.76 30.47
N LEU A 3 5.96 -15.30 29.25
CA LEU A 3 6.40 -14.56 28.06
C LEU A 3 5.30 -13.53 27.73
N LEU A 4 5.54 -12.27 28.08
CA LEU A 4 4.73 -11.16 27.57
C LEU A 4 5.03 -11.02 26.08
N ILE A 5 4.17 -11.57 25.22
CA ILE A 5 4.17 -11.27 23.80
C ILE A 5 3.68 -9.82 23.69
N ALA A 6 4.61 -8.88 23.53
CA ALA A 6 4.25 -7.51 23.17
C ALA A 6 3.67 -7.54 21.76
N LEU A 7 2.36 -7.38 21.67
CA LEU A 7 1.68 -7.10 20.41
C LEU A 7 2.18 -5.70 19.98
N PHE A 8 3.11 -5.63 19.04
CA PHE A 8 3.42 -4.38 18.35
C PHE A 8 2.24 -4.06 17.44
N LEU A 9 1.32 -3.24 17.94
CA LEU A 9 0.33 -2.60 17.08
C LEU A 9 1.10 -1.72 16.09
N ALA A 10 0.80 -1.87 14.81
CA ALA A 10 1.40 -1.01 13.78
C ALA A 10 0.97 0.43 14.04
N THR A 11 1.93 1.37 14.02
CA THR A 11 1.63 2.80 14.12
C THR A 11 0.84 3.25 12.91
N THR A 12 -0.20 4.02 13.13
CA THR A 12 -1.06 4.55 12.07
C THR A 12 -1.09 6.07 12.09
N VAL A 13 -1.62 6.69 11.06
CA VAL A 13 -1.86 8.15 11.02
C VAL A 13 -2.82 8.64 12.11
N TRP A 14 -3.56 7.72 12.77
CA TRP A 14 -4.47 8.04 13.88
C TRP A 14 -3.78 8.13 15.25
N ASP A 15 -2.49 7.77 15.34
CA ASP A 15 -1.74 7.74 16.59
C ASP A 15 -1.03 9.08 16.92
N GLY A 16 -1.38 10.17 16.22
CA GLY A 16 -0.79 11.47 16.46
C GLY A 16 0.70 11.53 16.11
N VAL A 17 1.03 11.32 14.85
CA VAL A 17 2.40 11.12 14.35
C VAL A 17 3.12 12.40 13.95
N TYR A 18 2.51 13.57 14.13
CA TYR A 18 3.07 14.91 13.83
C TYR A 18 2.59 15.92 14.84
N THR A 19 3.26 17.09 14.93
CA THR A 19 2.85 18.17 15.84
C THR A 19 2.11 19.30 15.11
N ALA A 20 1.28 20.05 15.84
CA ALA A 20 0.61 21.23 15.29
C ALA A 20 1.57 22.30 14.77
N PRO A 21 2.70 22.64 15.47
CA PRO A 21 3.70 23.54 14.94
C PRO A 21 4.34 23.04 13.63
N GLN A 22 4.59 21.74 13.51
CA GLN A 22 5.12 21.15 12.28
C GLN A 22 4.15 21.33 11.11
N ALA A 23 2.87 21.02 11.31
CA ALA A 23 1.85 21.23 10.28
C ALA A 23 1.69 22.73 9.91
N ALA A 24 1.81 23.64 10.87
CA ALA A 24 1.76 25.08 10.60
C ALA A 24 2.93 25.56 9.71
N ARG A 25 4.16 25.08 9.95
CA ARG A 25 5.29 25.33 9.05
C ARG A 25 5.03 24.75 7.65
N GLY A 26 4.50 23.53 7.61
CA GLY A 26 4.13 22.86 6.37
C GLY A 26 3.10 23.62 5.56
N LYS A 27 2.10 24.22 6.21
CA LYS A 27 1.11 25.06 5.56
C LYS A 27 1.76 26.24 4.84
N SER A 28 2.68 26.96 5.50
CA SER A 28 3.36 28.10 4.90
C SER A 28 4.20 27.71 3.67
N VAL A 29 4.88 26.56 3.71
CA VAL A 29 5.62 26.05 2.56
C VAL A 29 4.66 25.58 1.45
N TYR A 30 3.57 24.91 1.81
CA TYR A 30 2.57 24.43 0.87
C TYR A 30 1.93 25.58 0.08
N GLU A 31 1.52 26.66 0.74
CA GLU A 31 0.90 27.81 0.09
C GLU A 31 1.77 28.43 -0.99
N THR A 32 3.10 28.42 -0.80
CA THR A 32 4.06 29.00 -1.75
C THR A 32 4.52 28.03 -2.84
N GLN A 33 4.65 26.74 -2.53
CA GLN A 33 5.27 25.75 -3.42
C GLN A 33 4.26 24.80 -4.09
N CYS A 34 3.10 24.61 -3.51
CA CYS A 34 2.13 23.56 -3.92
C CYS A 34 0.74 24.11 -4.25
N GLY A 35 0.31 25.18 -3.54
CA GLY A 35 -1.05 25.71 -3.60
C GLY A 35 -1.49 26.18 -5.00
N GLY A 36 -0.55 26.61 -5.85
CA GLY A 36 -0.86 27.01 -7.21
C GLY A 36 -1.41 25.88 -8.09
N CYS A 37 -0.98 24.64 -7.85
CA CYS A 37 -1.43 23.47 -8.59
C CYS A 37 -2.46 22.64 -7.81
N HIS A 38 -2.28 22.46 -6.50
CA HIS A 38 -3.13 21.60 -5.68
C HIS A 38 -4.26 22.35 -4.97
N ALA A 39 -4.48 23.64 -5.32
CA ALA A 39 -5.35 24.60 -4.65
C ALA A 39 -4.92 24.93 -3.21
N MET A 40 -5.25 26.13 -2.73
CA MET A 40 -4.86 26.57 -1.37
C MET A 40 -5.52 25.75 -0.27
N ASP A 41 -6.67 25.20 -0.58
CA ASP A 41 -7.45 24.35 0.33
C ASP A 41 -7.22 22.85 0.13
N LEU A 42 -6.22 22.44 -0.67
CA LEU A 42 -5.87 21.06 -1.02
C LEU A 42 -6.93 20.30 -1.85
N SER A 43 -7.97 20.97 -2.36
CA SER A 43 -9.04 20.33 -3.13
C SER A 43 -8.61 19.88 -4.55
N GLY A 44 -7.43 20.31 -4.98
CA GLY A 44 -6.93 20.06 -6.33
C GLY A 44 -7.39 21.11 -7.34
N ASN A 45 -6.58 21.29 -8.38
CA ASN A 45 -6.87 22.13 -9.55
C ASN A 45 -6.14 21.52 -10.76
N ASN A 46 -4.97 22.05 -11.17
CA ASN A 46 -4.10 21.43 -12.16
C ASN A 46 -3.36 20.19 -11.61
N GLY A 47 -3.20 20.12 -10.29
CA GLY A 47 -2.72 18.94 -9.54
C GLY A 47 -3.86 18.20 -8.87
N THR A 48 -3.62 16.94 -8.51
CA THR A 48 -4.61 16.11 -7.80
C THR A 48 -4.99 16.66 -6.44
N ALA A 49 -6.19 16.35 -5.96
CA ALA A 49 -6.60 16.66 -4.60
C ALA A 49 -5.67 15.98 -3.58
N LEU A 50 -5.27 16.73 -2.53
CA LEU A 50 -4.44 16.24 -1.43
C LEU A 50 -5.22 16.13 -0.12
N LYS A 51 -6.56 16.23 -0.18
CA LYS A 51 -7.47 16.00 0.94
C LYS A 51 -8.75 15.29 0.51
N GLY A 52 -9.46 14.76 1.51
CA GLY A 52 -10.76 14.15 1.35
C GLY A 52 -10.70 12.77 0.69
N THR A 53 -11.84 12.33 0.15
CA THR A 53 -12.02 10.98 -0.36
C THR A 53 -10.96 10.58 -1.40
N LEU A 54 -10.62 11.47 -2.34
CA LEU A 54 -9.61 11.16 -3.37
C LEU A 54 -8.22 10.93 -2.78
N PHE A 55 -7.85 11.69 -1.73
CA PHE A 55 -6.59 11.45 -1.02
C PHE A 55 -6.61 10.11 -0.28
N VAL A 56 -7.67 9.84 0.46
CA VAL A 56 -7.81 8.59 1.21
C VAL A 56 -7.83 7.39 0.27
N GLU A 57 -8.62 7.42 -0.81
CA GLU A 57 -8.66 6.34 -1.80
C GLU A 57 -7.29 6.08 -2.45
N HIS A 58 -6.52 7.15 -2.66
CA HIS A 58 -5.20 7.02 -3.26
C HIS A 58 -4.14 6.48 -2.28
N TRP A 59 -4.21 6.81 -1.00
CA TRP A 59 -3.17 6.52 -0.03
C TRP A 59 -3.55 5.48 1.04
N ARG A 60 -4.82 5.08 1.13
CA ARG A 60 -5.23 4.04 2.08
C ARG A 60 -4.40 2.76 1.90
N GLU A 61 -4.10 2.08 2.99
CA GLU A 61 -3.30 0.84 3.04
C GLU A 61 -1.83 1.02 2.57
N ASP A 62 -1.39 2.26 2.38
CA ASP A 62 0.00 2.60 2.15
C ASP A 62 0.60 3.23 3.41
N ASN A 63 1.87 3.57 3.40
CA ASN A 63 2.53 4.21 4.52
C ASN A 63 2.94 5.66 4.21
N VAL A 64 3.17 6.43 5.27
CA VAL A 64 3.56 7.84 5.15
C VAL A 64 4.91 7.99 4.43
N GLY A 65 5.77 6.97 4.46
CA GLY A 65 7.03 6.95 3.73
C GLY A 65 6.86 6.94 2.22
N SER A 66 5.84 6.23 1.71
CA SER A 66 5.49 6.24 0.29
C SER A 66 4.97 7.62 -0.13
N LEU A 67 4.09 8.23 0.68
CA LEU A 67 3.61 9.59 0.46
C LEU A 67 4.77 10.60 0.43
N PHE A 68 5.64 10.57 1.44
CA PHE A 68 6.82 11.43 1.53
C PHE A 68 7.74 11.25 0.31
N THR A 69 8.06 10.00 -0.04
CA THR A 69 8.91 9.69 -1.18
C THR A 69 8.31 10.25 -2.46
N ARG A 70 7.01 10.04 -2.70
CA ARG A 70 6.31 10.57 -3.86
C ARG A 70 6.41 12.08 -3.93
N VAL A 71 6.11 12.78 -2.82
CA VAL A 71 6.19 14.25 -2.77
C VAL A 71 7.61 14.73 -3.04
N ARG A 72 8.60 14.15 -2.36
CA ARG A 72 10.00 14.57 -2.50
C ARG A 72 10.57 14.34 -3.90
N THR A 73 10.26 13.22 -4.53
CA THR A 73 10.87 12.82 -5.81
C THR A 73 10.16 13.36 -7.05
N THR A 74 8.93 13.86 -6.91
CA THR A 74 8.13 14.32 -8.05
C THR A 74 7.62 15.76 -7.93
N MET A 75 7.75 16.38 -6.75
CA MET A 75 7.19 17.71 -6.49
C MET A 75 8.26 18.70 -5.98
N PRO A 76 8.16 19.99 -6.34
CA PRO A 76 7.33 20.54 -7.42
C PRO A 76 7.73 19.97 -8.79
N PRO A 77 6.82 19.77 -9.77
CA PRO A 77 7.11 18.99 -10.99
C PRO A 77 8.31 19.49 -11.81
N ARG A 78 8.58 20.79 -11.78
CA ARG A 78 9.71 21.41 -12.52
C ARG A 78 11.00 21.47 -11.72
N ASN A 79 10.95 21.15 -10.43
CA ASN A 79 12.09 21.26 -9.52
C ASN A 79 11.95 20.24 -8.38
N ALA A 80 11.72 18.98 -8.72
CA ALA A 80 11.57 17.90 -7.75
C ALA A 80 12.83 17.76 -6.87
N GLY A 81 12.64 17.54 -5.59
CA GLY A 81 13.73 17.43 -4.62
C GLY A 81 14.41 18.73 -4.20
N SER A 82 13.90 19.88 -4.63
CA SER A 82 14.54 21.20 -4.37
C SER A 82 14.37 21.74 -2.95
N LEU A 83 13.37 21.22 -2.23
CA LEU A 83 13.14 21.62 -0.84
C LEU A 83 14.00 20.79 0.11
N THR A 84 14.25 21.30 1.31
CA THR A 84 14.95 20.52 2.33
C THR A 84 14.07 19.34 2.80
N GLU A 85 14.68 18.31 3.36
CA GLU A 85 13.96 17.17 3.91
C GLU A 85 12.93 17.60 4.96
N ASN A 86 13.30 18.52 5.84
CA ASN A 86 12.39 19.05 6.86
C ASN A 86 11.17 19.77 6.25
N MET A 87 11.37 20.54 5.17
CA MET A 87 10.25 21.18 4.48
C MET A 87 9.28 20.15 3.89
N TYR A 88 9.78 19.06 3.33
CA TYR A 88 8.93 17.97 2.84
C TYR A 88 8.20 17.26 3.98
N LEU A 89 8.85 17.02 5.13
CA LEU A 89 8.21 16.46 6.31
C LEU A 89 7.11 17.38 6.85
N ASP A 90 7.37 18.67 6.91
CA ASP A 90 6.41 19.69 7.34
C ASP A 90 5.18 19.73 6.40
N ILE A 91 5.40 19.66 5.06
CA ILE A 91 4.32 19.57 4.07
C ILE A 91 3.48 18.31 4.30
N VAL A 92 4.10 17.14 4.51
CA VAL A 92 3.38 15.90 4.80
C VAL A 92 2.56 16.04 6.08
N ALA A 93 3.10 16.61 7.14
CA ALA A 93 2.37 16.88 8.38
C ALA A 93 1.14 17.77 8.13
N TYR A 94 1.27 18.81 7.31
CA TYR A 94 0.14 19.66 6.93
C TYR A 94 -0.93 18.90 6.11
N VAL A 95 -0.52 18.05 5.17
CA VAL A 95 -1.44 17.21 4.40
C VAL A 95 -2.19 16.25 5.33
N LEU A 96 -1.52 15.62 6.29
CA LEU A 96 -2.16 14.77 7.29
C LEU A 96 -3.17 15.55 8.13
N GLN A 97 -2.81 16.76 8.59
CA GLN A 97 -3.72 17.64 9.34
C GLN A 97 -4.95 18.03 8.51
N ALA A 98 -4.76 18.37 7.24
CA ALA A 98 -5.87 18.75 6.35
C ALA A 98 -6.84 17.59 6.07
N ASN A 99 -6.39 16.35 6.27
CA ASN A 99 -7.23 15.15 6.19
C ASN A 99 -7.83 14.73 7.55
N GLY A 100 -7.67 15.53 8.58
CA GLY A 100 -8.31 15.31 9.89
C GLY A 100 -7.61 14.29 10.78
N TYR A 101 -6.39 13.85 10.45
CA TYR A 101 -5.61 13.00 11.34
C TYR A 101 -5.17 13.78 12.58
N PRO A 102 -5.15 13.14 13.77
CA PRO A 102 -4.87 13.86 15.01
C PRO A 102 -3.42 14.32 15.12
N VAL A 103 -3.22 15.43 15.82
CA VAL A 103 -1.89 15.89 16.21
C VAL A 103 -1.37 15.08 17.39
N GLY A 104 -0.06 14.93 17.46
CA GLY A 104 0.65 14.29 18.57
C GLY A 104 1.67 15.22 19.22
N GLU A 105 2.52 14.61 20.04
CA GLU A 105 3.53 15.34 20.83
C GLU A 105 4.91 15.35 20.16
N ALA A 106 5.16 14.45 19.21
CA ALA A 106 6.43 14.32 18.49
C ALA A 106 6.29 14.74 17.02
N GLU A 107 7.33 15.40 16.51
CA GLU A 107 7.40 15.73 15.08
C GLU A 107 7.63 14.48 14.22
N LEU A 108 7.03 14.47 13.05
CA LEU A 108 7.23 13.47 12.02
C LEU A 108 8.69 13.48 11.56
N LYS A 109 9.35 12.32 11.57
CA LYS A 109 10.75 12.15 11.19
C LYS A 109 10.90 11.12 10.08
N SER A 110 11.91 11.30 9.23
CA SER A 110 12.12 10.47 8.04
C SER A 110 12.37 8.99 8.31
N ASP A 111 13.00 8.64 9.41
CA ASP A 111 13.30 7.27 9.83
C ASP A 111 12.08 6.47 10.28
N LEU A 112 11.01 7.16 10.69
CA LEU A 112 9.78 6.53 11.19
C LEU A 112 8.70 6.33 10.12
N LEU A 113 8.78 7.02 9.00
CA LEU A 113 7.69 7.14 8.01
C LEU A 113 7.19 5.81 7.46
N LYS A 114 8.07 4.87 7.19
CA LYS A 114 7.70 3.55 6.62
C LYS A 114 6.90 2.68 7.58
N GLY A 115 7.03 2.93 8.88
CA GLY A 115 6.27 2.23 9.93
C GLY A 115 4.88 2.81 10.18
N ILE A 116 4.55 3.98 9.62
CA ILE A 116 3.27 4.66 9.86
C ILE A 116 2.31 4.35 8.72
N GLN A 117 1.25 3.60 9.01
CA GLN A 117 0.25 3.20 8.01
C GLN A 117 -0.83 4.28 7.84
N ILE A 118 -1.22 4.53 6.59
CA ILE A 118 -2.36 5.38 6.25
C ILE A 118 -3.58 4.47 6.14
N VAL A 119 -4.44 4.51 7.14
CA VAL A 119 -5.62 3.65 7.25
C VAL A 119 -6.88 4.48 7.52
N ASP A 120 -8.04 3.91 7.25
CA ASP A 120 -9.32 4.51 7.66
C ASP A 120 -9.43 4.51 9.19
N LYS A 121 -10.33 5.32 9.74
CA LYS A 121 -10.52 5.48 11.18
C LYS A 121 -10.90 4.15 11.87
N ASP A 122 -11.63 3.32 11.15
CA ASP A 122 -12.10 2.02 11.62
C ASP A 122 -11.12 0.87 11.31
N GLY A 123 -9.89 1.22 10.90
CA GLY A 123 -8.83 0.28 10.53
C GLY A 123 -8.75 -0.01 9.04
N PRO A 124 -7.93 -1.00 8.64
CA PRO A 124 -7.80 -1.40 7.26
C PRO A 124 -9.14 -1.83 6.67
N SER A 125 -9.52 -1.27 5.53
CA SER A 125 -10.72 -1.68 4.81
C SER A 125 -10.36 -2.67 3.70
N ALA A 126 -11.33 -3.55 3.36
CA ALA A 126 -11.14 -4.46 2.23
C ALA A 126 -10.80 -3.67 0.95
N PRO A 127 -9.83 -4.13 0.15
CA PRO A 127 -9.50 -3.47 -1.10
C PRO A 127 -10.73 -3.37 -2.01
N PRO A 128 -10.97 -2.22 -2.68
CA PRO A 128 -12.11 -2.08 -3.58
C PRO A 128 -11.94 -2.92 -4.85
N GLU A 129 -13.02 -3.03 -5.60
CA GLU A 129 -13.02 -3.63 -6.94
C GLU A 129 -11.93 -2.99 -7.80
N PHE A 130 -11.20 -3.80 -8.55
CA PHE A 130 -10.06 -3.40 -9.40
C PHE A 130 -8.86 -2.77 -8.67
N ALA A 131 -8.78 -2.86 -7.34
CA ALA A 131 -7.56 -2.50 -6.64
C ALA A 131 -6.41 -3.43 -7.05
N LEU A 132 -5.21 -2.88 -7.22
CA LEU A 132 -4.00 -3.69 -7.33
C LEU A 132 -3.68 -4.23 -5.94
N VAL A 133 -3.64 -5.56 -5.83
CA VAL A 133 -3.43 -6.27 -4.56
C VAL A 133 -2.32 -7.31 -4.66
N ARG A 134 -1.82 -7.72 -3.51
CA ARG A 134 -1.03 -8.93 -3.33
C ARG A 134 -1.74 -9.88 -2.38
N MET A 135 -1.57 -11.16 -2.59
CA MET A 135 -2.06 -12.22 -1.71
C MET A 135 -1.16 -13.45 -1.82
N VAL A 136 -1.25 -14.33 -0.84
CA VAL A 136 -0.47 -15.56 -0.77
C VAL A 136 -1.43 -16.73 -0.64
N GLY A 137 -1.17 -17.80 -1.38
CA GLY A 137 -2.01 -19.01 -1.32
C GLY A 137 -1.37 -20.18 -2.04
N CYS A 138 -2.10 -21.28 -2.16
CA CYS A 138 -1.70 -22.48 -2.83
C CYS A 138 -2.08 -22.43 -4.31
N PHE A 139 -1.09 -22.43 -5.17
CA PHE A 139 -1.30 -22.40 -6.61
C PHE A 139 -1.69 -23.78 -7.15
N GLY A 140 -2.71 -23.82 -7.98
CA GLY A 140 -3.20 -25.06 -8.54
C GLY A 140 -4.11 -24.86 -9.74
N GLN A 141 -4.75 -25.95 -10.14
CA GLN A 141 -5.67 -25.97 -11.26
C GLN A 141 -6.99 -26.61 -10.83
N ALA A 142 -8.09 -25.98 -11.13
CA ALA A 142 -9.43 -26.50 -10.88
C ALA A 142 -9.81 -27.58 -11.89
N ALA A 143 -10.94 -28.27 -11.65
CA ALA A 143 -11.44 -29.34 -12.53
C ALA A 143 -11.77 -28.83 -13.95
N ASP A 144 -12.18 -27.57 -14.08
CA ASP A 144 -12.43 -26.89 -15.36
C ASP A 144 -11.15 -26.41 -16.07
N LYS A 145 -9.98 -26.78 -15.55
CA LYS A 145 -8.64 -26.38 -16.00
C LYS A 145 -8.31 -24.89 -15.80
N SER A 146 -9.14 -24.13 -15.12
CA SER A 146 -8.77 -22.78 -14.73
C SER A 146 -7.68 -22.78 -13.64
N TRP A 147 -6.77 -21.81 -13.70
CA TRP A 147 -5.78 -21.58 -12.66
C TRP A 147 -6.43 -20.97 -11.44
N ILE A 148 -6.06 -21.44 -10.26
CA ILE A 148 -6.62 -21.00 -8.99
C ILE A 148 -5.53 -20.79 -7.94
N LEU A 149 -5.82 -19.92 -6.99
CA LEU A 149 -5.08 -19.77 -5.75
C LEU A 149 -6.03 -20.14 -4.61
N THR A 150 -5.80 -21.31 -4.00
CA THR A 150 -6.59 -21.80 -2.86
C THR A 150 -5.93 -21.42 -1.54
N ASN A 151 -6.67 -21.49 -0.43
CA ASN A 151 -6.18 -21.07 0.89
C ASN A 151 -5.56 -19.67 0.84
N ALA A 152 -6.08 -18.81 -0.01
CA ALA A 152 -5.59 -17.47 -0.16
C ALA A 152 -5.91 -16.64 1.08
N ASN A 153 -4.92 -15.90 1.59
CA ASN A 153 -5.14 -14.92 2.63
C ASN A 153 -5.91 -13.71 2.08
N GLU A 154 -6.39 -12.86 2.97
CA GLU A 154 -7.06 -11.61 2.58
C GLU A 154 -6.12 -10.77 1.70
N PRO A 155 -6.64 -10.21 0.58
CA PRO A 155 -5.85 -9.40 -0.32
C PRO A 155 -5.41 -8.09 0.36
N VAL A 156 -4.15 -7.74 0.19
CA VAL A 156 -3.56 -6.48 0.69
C VAL A 156 -3.21 -5.61 -0.49
N ARG A 157 -3.56 -4.32 -0.43
CA ARG A 157 -3.20 -3.37 -1.50
C ARG A 157 -1.70 -3.30 -1.69
N THR A 158 -1.28 -3.19 -2.94
CA THR A 158 0.10 -2.92 -3.33
C THR A 158 0.13 -1.85 -4.41
N ARG A 159 1.28 -1.20 -4.60
CA ARG A 159 1.50 -0.25 -5.71
C ARG A 159 2.48 -0.79 -6.74
N ASP A 160 3.10 -1.91 -6.42
CA ASP A 160 4.05 -2.56 -7.29
C ASP A 160 3.41 -3.77 -7.95
N PRO A 161 3.13 -3.72 -9.28
CA PRO A 161 2.55 -4.83 -10.02
C PRO A 161 3.57 -5.92 -10.39
N GLY A 162 4.86 -5.66 -10.16
CA GLY A 162 5.96 -6.50 -10.62
C GLY A 162 6.51 -7.45 -9.55
N GLN A 163 7.73 -7.89 -9.77
CA GLN A 163 8.43 -8.87 -8.93
C GLN A 163 8.55 -8.38 -7.48
N PRO A 164 8.16 -9.21 -6.50
CA PRO A 164 8.34 -8.87 -5.09
C PRO A 164 9.82 -8.80 -4.71
N SER A 165 10.14 -7.95 -3.74
CA SER A 165 11.47 -7.92 -3.14
C SER A 165 11.71 -9.15 -2.25
N GLU A 166 12.97 -9.41 -1.89
CA GLU A 166 13.32 -10.47 -0.92
C GLU A 166 12.61 -10.28 0.44
N ALA A 167 12.44 -9.02 0.87
CA ALA A 167 11.73 -8.70 2.09
C ALA A 167 10.25 -9.05 2.00
N ASP A 168 9.61 -8.79 0.84
CA ASP A 168 8.23 -9.17 0.58
C ASP A 168 8.06 -10.69 0.58
N LEU A 169 8.96 -11.42 -0.08
CA LEU A 169 8.93 -12.89 -0.13
C LEU A 169 9.10 -13.50 1.28
N LYS A 170 9.99 -12.95 2.09
CA LYS A 170 10.16 -13.37 3.49
C LYS A 170 8.89 -13.13 4.32
N ALA A 171 8.24 -11.99 4.12
CA ALA A 171 6.95 -11.71 4.76
C ALA A 171 5.86 -12.67 4.28
N SER A 172 5.80 -12.94 2.97
CA SER A 172 4.83 -13.86 2.37
C SER A 172 5.03 -15.31 2.82
N LEU A 173 6.27 -15.73 3.08
CA LEU A 173 6.56 -17.05 3.64
C LEU A 173 5.92 -17.23 5.03
N ALA A 174 5.95 -16.19 5.85
CA ALA A 174 5.42 -16.19 7.21
C ALA A 174 3.90 -16.03 7.28
N MET A 175 3.23 -15.68 6.18
CA MET A 175 1.78 -15.50 6.17
C MET A 175 1.06 -16.83 6.40
N PRO A 176 0.08 -16.88 7.34
CA PRO A 176 -0.74 -18.06 7.54
C PRO A 176 -1.64 -18.30 6.31
N PRO A 177 -2.06 -19.56 6.08
CA PRO A 177 -3.05 -19.86 5.05
C PRO A 177 -4.37 -19.15 5.37
N GLY A 178 -5.03 -18.67 4.32
CA GLY A 178 -6.38 -18.14 4.38
C GLY A 178 -7.42 -19.21 4.05
N LYS A 179 -8.60 -18.75 3.63
CA LYS A 179 -9.75 -19.63 3.33
C LYS A 179 -10.34 -19.41 1.94
N ASP A 180 -9.93 -18.35 1.26
CA ASP A 180 -10.55 -17.95 0.00
C ASP A 180 -9.92 -18.67 -1.19
N ILE A 181 -10.69 -18.75 -2.27
CA ILE A 181 -10.26 -19.28 -3.54
C ILE A 181 -10.44 -18.21 -4.58
N TYR A 182 -9.34 -17.87 -5.26
CA TYR A 182 -9.34 -16.91 -6.37
C TYR A 182 -9.07 -17.62 -7.67
N LYS A 183 -9.90 -17.38 -8.71
CA LYS A 183 -9.61 -17.75 -10.07
C LYS A 183 -8.58 -16.77 -10.64
N LEU A 184 -7.50 -17.30 -11.18
CA LEU A 184 -6.40 -16.50 -11.72
C LEU A 184 -6.57 -16.33 -13.23
N LEU A 185 -6.57 -15.08 -13.69
CA LEU A 185 -6.69 -14.72 -15.10
C LEU A 185 -5.31 -14.36 -15.66
N PHE A 186 -5.07 -14.67 -16.93
CA PHE A 186 -3.86 -14.32 -17.67
C PHE A 186 -2.56 -14.99 -17.15
N VAL A 187 -2.66 -16.10 -16.44
CA VAL A 187 -1.51 -16.82 -15.89
C VAL A 187 -0.53 -17.28 -16.98
N ASP A 188 -1.03 -17.65 -18.15
CA ASP A 188 -0.20 -18.13 -19.26
C ASP A 188 0.46 -16.99 -20.06
N SER A 189 0.11 -15.75 -19.80
CA SER A 189 0.53 -14.60 -20.61
C SER A 189 1.14 -13.42 -19.85
N PHE A 190 1.16 -13.44 -18.51
CA PHE A 190 1.64 -12.29 -17.73
C PHE A 190 3.17 -12.11 -17.84
N ARG A 191 3.91 -13.20 -18.09
CA ARG A 191 5.37 -13.20 -18.22
C ARG A 191 5.85 -14.26 -19.20
N THR A 192 6.71 -13.89 -20.14
CA THR A 192 7.36 -14.83 -21.06
C THR A 192 8.22 -15.84 -20.30
N GLY A 193 8.10 -17.13 -20.63
CA GLY A 193 8.88 -18.21 -20.02
C GLY A 193 8.38 -18.69 -18.66
N PHE A 194 7.27 -18.19 -18.15
CA PHE A 194 6.60 -18.78 -16.99
C PHE A 194 5.89 -20.07 -17.39
N SER A 195 6.18 -21.15 -16.67
CA SER A 195 5.56 -22.47 -16.88
C SER A 195 4.68 -22.81 -15.69
N PRO A 196 3.38 -22.52 -15.73
CA PRO A 196 2.51 -22.65 -14.56
C PRO A 196 2.41 -24.10 -14.04
N ASP A 197 2.46 -25.09 -14.91
CA ASP A 197 2.42 -26.51 -14.51
C ASP A 197 3.53 -26.90 -13.53
N SER A 198 4.69 -26.23 -13.61
CA SER A 198 5.85 -26.51 -12.75
C SER A 198 5.65 -26.04 -11.30
N PHE A 199 4.65 -25.20 -11.04
CA PHE A 199 4.40 -24.61 -9.73
C PHE A 199 3.12 -25.10 -9.06
N LYS A 200 2.44 -26.12 -9.62
CA LYS A 200 1.27 -26.72 -8.97
C LYS A 200 1.64 -27.26 -7.59
N GLY A 201 0.88 -26.91 -6.58
CA GLY A 201 1.13 -27.26 -5.18
C GLY A 201 2.07 -26.36 -4.43
N TYR A 202 2.68 -25.38 -5.08
CA TYR A 202 3.53 -24.38 -4.43
C TYR A 202 2.71 -23.35 -3.65
N LYS A 203 3.32 -22.85 -2.58
CA LYS A 203 2.89 -21.57 -1.97
C LYS A 203 3.39 -20.44 -2.86
N MET A 204 2.49 -19.61 -3.36
CA MET A 204 2.80 -18.52 -4.29
C MET A 204 2.34 -17.19 -3.72
N GLU A 205 3.12 -16.15 -3.96
CA GLU A 205 2.63 -14.77 -3.90
C GLU A 205 2.05 -14.40 -5.27
N ALA A 206 0.82 -13.92 -5.28
CA ALA A 206 0.14 -13.42 -6.46
C ALA A 206 -0.12 -11.92 -6.32
N LYS A 207 0.25 -11.16 -7.36
CA LYS A 207 -0.14 -9.75 -7.50
C LYS A 207 -1.05 -9.60 -8.70
N GLY A 208 -2.00 -8.68 -8.62
CA GLY A 208 -2.93 -8.42 -9.72
C GLY A 208 -4.08 -7.51 -9.33
N PHE A 209 -4.96 -7.27 -10.29
CA PHE A 209 -6.17 -6.49 -10.06
C PHE A 209 -7.28 -7.39 -9.52
N LEU A 210 -7.80 -7.01 -8.35
CA LEU A 210 -8.86 -7.73 -7.65
C LEU A 210 -10.19 -7.58 -8.38
N ILE A 211 -10.87 -8.71 -8.60
CA ILE A 211 -12.22 -8.78 -9.15
C ILE A 211 -13.06 -9.59 -8.17
N GLN A 212 -14.07 -8.95 -7.58
CA GLN A 212 -14.86 -9.55 -6.51
C GLN A 212 -16.20 -10.11 -7.01
N LYS A 213 -16.70 -9.62 -8.13
CA LYS A 213 -18.00 -10.01 -8.68
C LYS A 213 -17.88 -10.47 -10.14
N PRO A 214 -18.65 -11.49 -10.56
CA PRO A 214 -19.60 -12.30 -9.78
C PRO A 214 -18.92 -13.35 -8.87
N GLU A 215 -17.63 -13.60 -9.04
CA GLU A 215 -16.80 -14.53 -8.27
C GLU A 215 -15.43 -13.90 -7.98
N LEU A 216 -14.71 -14.42 -6.97
CA LEU A 216 -13.39 -13.94 -6.61
C LEU A 216 -12.37 -14.31 -7.70
N ARG A 217 -11.80 -13.30 -8.36
CA ARG A 217 -10.79 -13.45 -9.40
C ARG A 217 -9.65 -12.47 -9.18
N LEU A 218 -8.50 -12.83 -9.70
CA LEU A 218 -7.34 -11.96 -9.77
C LEU A 218 -6.86 -11.88 -11.22
N SER A 219 -6.87 -10.68 -11.80
CA SER A 219 -6.19 -10.41 -13.07
C SER A 219 -4.70 -10.28 -12.79
N VAL A 220 -3.96 -11.36 -13.02
CA VAL A 220 -2.57 -11.52 -12.60
C VAL A 220 -1.65 -10.54 -13.32
N THR A 221 -0.81 -9.86 -12.55
CA THR A 221 0.32 -9.07 -13.04
C THR A 221 1.65 -9.72 -12.68
N TRP A 222 1.70 -10.51 -11.59
CA TRP A 222 2.89 -11.25 -11.16
C TRP A 222 2.52 -12.49 -10.33
N LEU A 223 3.31 -13.55 -10.51
CA LEU A 223 3.31 -14.76 -9.68
C LEU A 223 4.75 -15.08 -9.31
N GLU A 224 5.01 -15.28 -8.03
CA GLU A 224 6.33 -15.64 -7.53
C GLU A 224 6.22 -16.82 -6.54
N PRO A 225 7.06 -17.87 -6.70
CA PRO A 225 7.08 -18.97 -5.75
C PRO A 225 7.66 -18.52 -4.41
N VAL A 226 6.95 -18.86 -3.33
CA VAL A 226 7.34 -18.57 -1.95
C VAL A 226 7.92 -19.82 -1.28
N ALA A 227 7.28 -20.96 -1.50
CA ALA A 227 7.74 -22.26 -1.01
C ALA A 227 7.27 -23.38 -1.92
N PRO A 228 8.05 -24.50 -2.03
CA PRO A 228 7.73 -25.61 -2.92
C PRO A 228 6.52 -26.44 -2.47
N VAL A 229 6.11 -26.28 -1.23
CA VAL A 229 4.94 -26.95 -0.66
C VAL A 229 4.05 -25.92 0.00
N CYS A 230 2.76 -26.00 -0.29
CA CYS A 230 1.76 -25.16 0.33
C CYS A 230 1.21 -25.84 1.59
N GLN A 231 1.65 -25.38 2.75
CA GLN A 231 1.18 -25.83 4.05
C GLN A 231 0.41 -24.73 4.74
#